data_b6d91c162fb4a4817b693a24456ad60f
#
_entry.id   b6d91c162fb4a4817b693a24456ad60f
#
_cell.length_a   1.000
_cell.length_b   1.000
_cell.length_c   1.000
_cell.angle_alpha   90.00
_cell.angle_beta   90.00
_cell.angle_gamma   90.00
#
_symmetry.space_group_name_H-M   'P 1'
#
loop_
_entity.id
_entity.type
_entity.pdbx_description
1 polymer ?
#
loop_
_entity_poly.entity_id
_entity_poly.type
_entity_poly.pdbx_seq_one_letter_code
_entity_poly.pdbx_strand_id
1 'polypeptide(L)'
;NLYNKNNNIVVILSAQGKTTDKLISEALELSNETKDREMDVLLSAGEQISIAKLSILLNKMGYKAISLTGWQAGILTNKTNQNAIIENIDTTRILQELSKRKIVIIAGFQGYNENLDITTLGRGGSDTSAIAIAAALNAKECYIFSDVDGVYTADPNKIENAKKLPALSYEEMIEISSEGAKVLHGRCAEIGQKFKIPIITKSTFNNKAGTIITDIIEENTIKSVVKKEISRISIVGNGISRNFEKLHEVLNIIQKYKLEILEFNVSESKISIDFKNVVDDEMLEKIHKIIKDREPNK
;
A
#
# COMPACT_ATOMS: atom_id res chain seq x y z
N ASN A 1 -9.55 13.99 -22.93
CA ASN A 1 -8.85 15.31 -23.07
C ASN A 1 -7.32 15.20 -23.11
N LEU A 2 -6.65 14.40 -22.25
CA LEU A 2 -5.18 14.27 -22.25
C LEU A 2 -4.65 13.64 -23.54
N TYR A 3 -5.28 12.58 -24.04
CA TYR A 3 -4.92 11.91 -25.29
C TYR A 3 -4.96 12.86 -26.50
N ASN A 4 -6.01 13.68 -26.57
CA ASN A 4 -6.20 14.65 -27.64
C ASN A 4 -5.17 15.81 -27.60
N LYS A 5 -4.53 16.04 -26.44
CA LYS A 5 -3.42 17.00 -26.26
C LYS A 5 -2.05 16.42 -26.60
N ASN A 6 -2.01 15.30 -27.32
CA ASN A 6 -0.80 14.62 -27.76
C ASN A 6 0.09 14.04 -26.63
N ASN A 7 -0.47 13.80 -25.44
CA ASN A 7 0.26 13.15 -24.36
C ASN A 7 0.36 11.63 -24.57
N ASN A 8 1.45 11.05 -24.13
CA ASN A 8 1.56 9.62 -23.91
C ASN A 8 0.83 9.28 -22.61
N ILE A 9 -0.04 8.27 -22.65
CA ILE A 9 -0.88 7.90 -21.52
C ILE A 9 -0.62 6.46 -21.14
N VAL A 10 -0.26 6.26 -19.88
CA VAL A 10 -0.21 4.96 -19.22
C VAL A 10 -1.24 4.96 -18.10
N VAL A 11 -2.07 3.92 -18.04
CA VAL A 11 -3.13 3.76 -17.04
C VAL A 11 -2.86 2.49 -16.24
N ILE A 12 -2.78 2.60 -14.94
CA ILE A 12 -2.65 1.46 -14.05
C ILE A 12 -4.00 1.22 -13.39
N LEU A 13 -4.49 -0.02 -13.41
CA LEU A 13 -5.77 -0.37 -12.83
C LEU A 13 -5.63 -1.35 -11.68
N SER A 14 -6.45 -1.13 -10.66
CA SER A 14 -6.75 -2.10 -9.60
C SER A 14 -7.89 -3.03 -10.03
N ALA A 15 -8.06 -4.11 -9.29
CA ALA A 15 -9.24 -4.95 -9.38
C ALA A 15 -10.52 -4.15 -9.07
N GLN A 16 -11.64 -4.49 -9.72
CA GLN A 16 -12.90 -3.77 -9.55
C GLN A 16 -13.60 -4.15 -8.25
N GLY A 17 -14.06 -3.15 -7.50
CA GLY A 17 -14.89 -3.32 -6.31
C GLY A 17 -14.24 -4.22 -5.26
N LYS A 18 -14.94 -5.30 -4.86
CA LYS A 18 -14.49 -6.26 -3.86
C LYS A 18 -13.90 -7.55 -4.48
N THR A 19 -13.41 -7.51 -5.71
CA THR A 19 -12.91 -8.72 -6.39
C THR A 19 -11.74 -9.35 -5.63
N THR A 20 -10.79 -8.57 -5.16
CA THR A 20 -9.64 -9.09 -4.38
C THR A 20 -10.10 -9.75 -3.07
N ASP A 21 -11.02 -9.11 -2.32
CA ASP A 21 -11.55 -9.68 -1.08
C ASP A 21 -12.28 -11.00 -1.34
N LYS A 22 -13.04 -11.07 -2.45
CA LYS A 22 -13.75 -12.29 -2.86
C LYS A 22 -12.76 -13.42 -3.19
N LEU A 23 -11.72 -13.14 -3.97
CA LEU A 23 -10.69 -14.14 -4.31
C LEU A 23 -9.95 -14.64 -3.06
N ILE A 24 -9.66 -13.76 -2.11
CA ILE A 24 -9.09 -14.15 -0.81
C ILE A 24 -10.04 -15.08 -0.06
N SER A 25 -11.33 -14.73 0.01
CA SER A 25 -12.33 -15.56 0.70
C SER A 25 -12.45 -16.94 0.06
N GLU A 26 -12.53 -17.02 -1.28
CA GLU A 26 -12.58 -18.28 -2.01
C GLU A 26 -11.33 -19.15 -1.77
N ALA A 27 -10.14 -18.53 -1.71
CA ALA A 27 -8.91 -19.27 -1.40
C ALA A 27 -8.91 -19.82 0.04
N LEU A 28 -9.41 -19.05 1.02
CA LEU A 28 -9.50 -19.47 2.41
C LEU A 28 -10.48 -20.62 2.62
N GLU A 29 -11.51 -20.75 1.79
CA GLU A 29 -12.42 -21.90 1.79
C GLU A 29 -11.73 -23.20 1.32
N LEU A 30 -10.69 -23.07 0.46
CA LEU A 30 -9.92 -24.23 -0.02
C LEU A 30 -8.79 -24.64 0.92
N SER A 31 -8.12 -23.66 1.55
CA SER A 31 -7.00 -23.89 2.47
C SER A 31 -6.82 -22.74 3.44
N ASN A 32 -6.51 -23.07 4.68
CA ASN A 32 -6.14 -22.07 5.70
C ASN A 32 -4.68 -21.56 5.55
N GLU A 33 -3.86 -22.23 4.75
CA GLU A 33 -2.47 -21.86 4.45
C GLU A 33 -2.41 -21.20 3.07
N THR A 34 -2.63 -19.87 3.06
CA THR A 34 -2.79 -19.10 1.81
C THR A 34 -1.61 -18.17 1.50
N LYS A 35 -0.44 -18.40 2.10
CA LYS A 35 0.74 -17.53 1.92
C LYS A 35 1.75 -18.12 0.93
N ASP A 36 1.28 -18.59 -0.19
CA ASP A 36 2.11 -19.20 -1.21
C ASP A 36 2.01 -18.48 -2.57
N ARG A 37 2.78 -18.99 -3.51
CA ARG A 37 2.82 -18.55 -4.90
C ARG A 37 1.42 -18.56 -5.55
N GLU A 38 0.58 -19.55 -5.22
CA GLU A 38 -0.71 -19.73 -5.87
C GLU A 38 -1.72 -18.63 -5.47
N MET A 39 -1.57 -18.05 -4.27
CA MET A 39 -2.34 -16.88 -3.89
C MET A 39 -2.00 -15.67 -4.77
N ASP A 40 -0.72 -15.44 -5.08
CA ASP A 40 -0.31 -14.36 -5.98
C ASP A 40 -0.89 -14.55 -7.39
N VAL A 41 -0.87 -15.79 -7.91
CA VAL A 41 -1.51 -16.12 -9.18
C VAL A 41 -3.00 -15.81 -9.16
N LEU A 42 -3.71 -16.27 -8.13
CA LEU A 42 -5.16 -16.05 -7.99
C LEU A 42 -5.50 -14.57 -7.90
N LEU A 43 -4.83 -13.82 -7.01
CA LEU A 43 -5.12 -12.41 -6.79
C LEU A 43 -4.83 -11.56 -8.04
N SER A 44 -3.76 -11.89 -8.79
CA SER A 44 -3.38 -11.16 -10.01
C SER A 44 -4.48 -11.14 -11.08
N ALA A 45 -5.39 -12.11 -11.07
CA ALA A 45 -6.49 -12.19 -12.05
C ALA A 45 -7.45 -11.00 -11.96
N GLY A 46 -7.63 -10.40 -10.79
CA GLY A 46 -8.53 -9.27 -10.58
C GLY A 46 -8.19 -8.08 -11.44
N GLU A 47 -6.93 -7.66 -11.43
CA GLU A 47 -6.43 -6.55 -12.24
C GLU A 47 -6.41 -6.89 -13.73
N GLN A 48 -6.11 -8.14 -14.09
CA GLN A 48 -6.11 -8.60 -15.49
C GLN A 48 -7.51 -8.46 -16.11
N ILE A 49 -8.55 -8.80 -15.36
CA ILE A 49 -9.94 -8.59 -15.79
C ILE A 49 -10.23 -7.10 -16.01
N SER A 50 -9.77 -6.24 -15.10
CA SER A 50 -9.98 -4.78 -15.18
C SER A 50 -9.33 -4.16 -16.41
N ILE A 51 -8.05 -4.48 -16.67
CA ILE A 51 -7.31 -3.92 -17.81
C ILE A 51 -7.90 -4.37 -19.14
N ALA A 52 -8.30 -5.63 -19.24
CA ALA A 52 -8.92 -6.18 -20.47
C ALA A 52 -10.23 -5.47 -20.79
N LYS A 53 -11.12 -5.31 -19.80
CA LYS A 53 -12.40 -4.59 -19.96
C LYS A 53 -12.20 -3.14 -20.41
N LEU A 54 -11.27 -2.39 -19.76
CA LEU A 54 -11.01 -1.00 -20.17
C LEU A 54 -10.42 -0.94 -21.58
N SER A 55 -9.50 -1.83 -21.94
CA SER A 55 -8.90 -1.88 -23.28
C SER A 55 -9.96 -2.13 -24.36
N ILE A 56 -10.87 -3.09 -24.13
CA ILE A 56 -11.99 -3.38 -25.03
C ILE A 56 -12.88 -2.14 -25.20
N LEU A 57 -13.23 -1.48 -24.10
CA LEU A 57 -14.07 -0.28 -24.15
C LEU A 57 -13.43 0.87 -24.90
N LEU A 58 -12.17 1.17 -24.64
CA LEU A 58 -11.44 2.26 -25.33
C LEU A 58 -11.31 1.99 -26.82
N ASN A 59 -10.99 0.76 -27.22
CA ASN A 59 -10.93 0.39 -28.65
C ASN A 59 -12.31 0.52 -29.31
N LYS A 60 -13.40 0.14 -28.65
CA LYS A 60 -14.77 0.37 -29.14
C LYS A 60 -15.09 1.86 -29.31
N MET A 61 -14.54 2.72 -28.46
CA MET A 61 -14.69 4.18 -28.54
C MET A 61 -13.78 4.84 -29.59
N GLY A 62 -12.99 4.07 -30.32
CA GLY A 62 -12.06 4.56 -31.36
C GLY A 62 -10.69 4.98 -30.87
N TYR A 63 -10.37 4.77 -29.59
CA TYR A 63 -9.02 5.00 -29.06
C TYR A 63 -8.18 3.74 -29.21
N LYS A 64 -6.96 3.86 -29.72
CA LYS A 64 -6.03 2.73 -29.78
C LYS A 64 -5.56 2.42 -28.34
N ALA A 65 -5.91 1.28 -27.80
CA ALA A 65 -5.53 0.85 -26.46
C ALA A 65 -4.98 -0.57 -26.45
N ILE A 66 -4.09 -0.86 -25.51
CA ILE A 66 -3.54 -2.19 -25.26
C ILE A 66 -3.45 -2.42 -23.75
N SER A 67 -3.82 -3.62 -23.32
CA SER A 67 -3.63 -4.08 -21.92
C SER A 67 -2.36 -4.90 -21.80
N LEU A 68 -1.61 -4.68 -20.71
CA LEU A 68 -0.40 -5.42 -20.34
C LEU A 68 -0.54 -5.89 -18.88
N THR A 69 -0.21 -7.14 -18.64
CA THR A 69 -0.03 -7.66 -17.28
C THR A 69 1.25 -7.09 -16.66
N GLY A 70 1.48 -7.28 -15.35
CA GLY A 70 2.69 -6.80 -14.69
C GLY A 70 3.98 -7.31 -15.34
N TRP A 71 4.04 -8.59 -15.68
CA TRP A 71 5.23 -9.16 -16.38
C TRP A 71 5.37 -8.67 -17.81
N GLN A 72 4.29 -8.50 -18.56
CA GLN A 72 4.34 -7.92 -19.91
C GLN A 72 4.79 -6.46 -19.92
N ALA A 73 4.54 -5.75 -18.82
CA ALA A 73 5.00 -4.39 -18.56
C ALA A 73 6.42 -4.34 -17.98
N GLY A 74 7.06 -5.50 -17.74
CA GLY A 74 8.44 -5.61 -17.28
C GLY A 74 8.65 -5.30 -15.80
N ILE A 75 7.63 -5.45 -14.94
CA ILE A 75 7.73 -5.19 -13.50
C ILE A 75 8.42 -6.38 -12.81
N LEU A 76 9.74 -6.31 -12.64
CA LEU A 76 10.53 -7.30 -11.92
C LEU A 76 10.50 -7.02 -10.42
N THR A 77 10.28 -8.07 -9.62
CA THR A 77 10.21 -7.99 -8.16
C THR A 77 11.14 -8.99 -7.50
N ASN A 78 11.34 -8.87 -6.20
CA ASN A 78 11.93 -9.92 -5.38
C ASN A 78 11.00 -11.16 -5.28
N LYS A 79 11.47 -12.20 -4.59
CA LYS A 79 10.74 -13.50 -4.44
C LYS A 79 9.69 -13.53 -3.33
N THR A 80 9.42 -12.41 -2.66
CA THR A 80 8.47 -12.38 -1.55
C THR A 80 7.05 -12.41 -2.07
N ASN A 81 6.29 -13.46 -1.76
CA ASN A 81 4.88 -13.54 -2.13
C ASN A 81 4.03 -12.57 -1.31
N GLN A 82 2.95 -12.04 -1.91
CA GLN A 82 1.92 -11.16 -1.30
C GLN A 82 2.43 -9.83 -0.71
N ASN A 83 3.73 -9.59 -0.73
CA ASN A 83 4.35 -8.33 -0.30
C ASN A 83 5.67 -8.09 -1.03
N ALA A 84 5.68 -8.35 -2.33
CA ALA A 84 6.86 -8.20 -3.17
C ALA A 84 7.32 -6.73 -3.26
N ILE A 85 8.61 -6.57 -3.48
CA ILE A 85 9.24 -5.27 -3.69
C ILE A 85 9.67 -5.18 -5.15
N ILE A 86 9.32 -4.10 -5.83
CA ILE A 86 9.77 -3.83 -7.19
C ILE A 86 11.28 -3.55 -7.16
N GLU A 87 12.05 -4.34 -7.89
CA GLU A 87 13.50 -4.19 -8.02
C GLU A 87 13.88 -3.45 -9.30
N ASN A 88 13.16 -3.71 -10.39
CA ASN A 88 13.41 -3.07 -11.69
C ASN A 88 12.13 -3.04 -12.54
N ILE A 89 12.08 -2.13 -13.51
CA ILE A 89 11.03 -2.09 -14.53
C ILE A 89 11.68 -1.94 -15.91
N ASP A 90 11.53 -2.97 -16.76
CA ASP A 90 11.89 -2.88 -18.16
C ASP A 90 10.75 -2.19 -18.94
N THR A 91 10.96 -0.92 -19.28
CA THR A 91 9.96 -0.09 -19.97
C THR A 91 9.90 -0.32 -21.49
N THR A 92 10.73 -1.20 -22.06
CA THR A 92 10.86 -1.40 -23.51
C THR A 92 9.51 -1.66 -24.19
N ARG A 93 8.71 -2.57 -23.64
CA ARG A 93 7.38 -2.88 -24.20
C ARG A 93 6.41 -1.72 -24.09
N ILE A 94 6.42 -1.01 -22.97
CA ILE A 94 5.56 0.16 -22.75
C ILE A 94 5.88 1.24 -23.79
N LEU A 95 7.15 1.57 -23.95
CA LEU A 95 7.61 2.59 -24.91
C LEU A 95 7.30 2.20 -26.36
N GLN A 96 7.44 0.93 -26.74
CA GLN A 96 7.06 0.43 -28.05
C GLN A 96 5.57 0.62 -28.36
N GLU A 97 4.69 0.43 -27.38
CA GLU A 97 3.26 0.62 -27.60
C GLU A 97 2.85 2.10 -27.57
N LEU A 98 3.50 2.91 -26.73
CA LEU A 98 3.33 4.37 -26.71
C LEU A 98 3.77 5.01 -28.04
N SER A 99 4.88 4.53 -28.67
CA SER A 99 5.33 5.04 -29.97
C SER A 99 4.31 4.79 -31.10
N LYS A 100 3.44 3.77 -30.95
CA LYS A 100 2.32 3.49 -31.87
C LYS A 100 1.07 4.31 -31.51
N ARG A 101 1.19 5.29 -30.62
CA ARG A 101 0.08 6.14 -30.15
C ARG A 101 -1.03 5.35 -29.47
N LYS A 102 -0.70 4.27 -28.77
CA LYS A 102 -1.66 3.53 -27.97
C LYS A 102 -1.71 4.07 -26.53
N ILE A 103 -2.88 4.01 -25.93
CA ILE A 103 -3.05 4.09 -24.50
C ILE A 103 -2.61 2.73 -23.94
N VAL A 104 -1.60 2.72 -23.07
CA VAL A 104 -1.10 1.50 -22.44
C VAL A 104 -1.77 1.33 -21.08
N ILE A 105 -2.48 0.21 -20.89
CA ILE A 105 -3.23 -0.09 -19.69
C ILE A 105 -2.53 -1.26 -18.98
N ILE A 106 -2.07 -1.05 -17.76
CA ILE A 106 -1.25 -2.03 -17.03
C ILE A 106 -2.00 -2.53 -15.80
N ALA A 107 -1.95 -3.83 -15.57
CA ALA A 107 -2.42 -4.41 -14.31
C ALA A 107 -1.50 -3.96 -13.17
N GLY A 108 -2.05 -3.19 -12.25
CA GLY A 108 -1.36 -2.82 -11.01
C GLY A 108 -1.21 -3.99 -10.06
N PHE A 109 -0.64 -3.75 -8.87
CA PHE A 109 -0.54 -4.71 -7.79
C PHE A 109 0.36 -5.93 -8.06
N GLN A 110 0.77 -6.20 -9.28
CA GLN A 110 1.46 -7.43 -9.68
C GLN A 110 2.75 -7.17 -10.47
N GLY A 111 3.68 -8.12 -10.36
CA GLY A 111 4.90 -8.23 -11.14
C GLY A 111 5.30 -9.69 -11.32
N TYR A 112 6.56 -9.93 -11.57
CA TYR A 112 7.16 -11.27 -11.65
C TYR A 112 8.55 -11.27 -11.01
N ASN A 113 8.97 -12.42 -10.51
CA ASN A 113 10.31 -12.61 -9.95
C ASN A 113 11.27 -13.24 -10.97
N GLU A 114 12.51 -13.46 -10.58
CA GLU A 114 13.55 -14.06 -11.44
C GLU A 114 13.23 -15.50 -11.92
N ASN A 115 12.33 -16.21 -11.22
CA ASN A 115 11.85 -17.54 -11.63
C ASN A 115 10.67 -17.44 -12.61
N LEU A 116 10.26 -16.23 -13.01
CA LEU A 116 9.07 -15.93 -13.82
C LEU A 116 7.75 -16.24 -13.09
N ASP A 117 7.77 -16.41 -11.76
CA ASP A 117 6.56 -16.54 -10.98
C ASP A 117 5.89 -15.17 -10.80
N ILE A 118 4.55 -15.17 -10.83
CA ILE A 118 3.76 -13.99 -10.52
C ILE A 118 3.94 -13.64 -9.05
N THR A 119 4.08 -12.36 -8.76
CA THR A 119 4.18 -11.80 -7.41
C THR A 119 3.19 -10.66 -7.24
N THR A 120 2.71 -10.44 -6.01
CA THR A 120 1.84 -9.31 -5.68
C THR A 120 2.50 -8.40 -4.63
N LEU A 121 2.22 -7.09 -4.72
CA LEU A 121 2.93 -6.04 -3.97
C LEU A 121 2.32 -5.74 -2.59
N GLY A 122 1.24 -6.42 -2.23
CA GLY A 122 0.52 -6.16 -0.99
C GLY A 122 -0.33 -4.89 -1.03
N ARG A 123 -0.69 -4.36 0.15
CA ARG A 123 -1.58 -3.20 0.29
C ARG A 123 -1.03 -1.96 -0.42
N GLY A 124 -1.89 -1.22 -1.11
CA GLY A 124 -1.49 -0.05 -1.91
C GLY A 124 -0.64 -0.43 -3.14
N GLY A 125 -0.65 -1.71 -3.54
CA GLY A 125 0.20 -2.21 -4.61
C GLY A 125 -0.08 -1.58 -5.97
N SER A 126 -1.32 -1.22 -6.29
CA SER A 126 -1.64 -0.54 -7.56
C SER A 126 -1.10 0.90 -7.59
N ASP A 127 -1.20 1.64 -6.48
CA ASP A 127 -0.61 2.98 -6.36
C ASP A 127 0.92 2.89 -6.44
N THR A 128 1.51 1.88 -5.78
CA THR A 128 2.95 1.59 -5.87
C THR A 128 3.37 1.28 -7.31
N SER A 129 2.60 0.47 -8.04
CA SER A 129 2.85 0.20 -9.46
C SER A 129 2.78 1.46 -10.30
N ALA A 130 1.79 2.32 -10.04
CA ALA A 130 1.59 3.56 -10.79
C ALA A 130 2.78 4.51 -10.66
N ILE A 131 3.22 4.78 -9.44
CA ILE A 131 4.35 5.69 -9.22
C ILE A 131 5.69 5.08 -9.67
N ALA A 132 5.89 3.76 -9.51
CA ALA A 132 7.11 3.10 -9.96
C ALA A 132 7.23 3.12 -11.49
N ILE A 133 6.14 2.89 -12.21
CA ILE A 133 6.10 3.01 -13.67
C ILE A 133 6.28 4.47 -14.09
N ALA A 134 5.67 5.42 -13.39
CA ALA A 134 5.86 6.85 -13.66
C ALA A 134 7.34 7.24 -13.51
N ALA A 135 8.01 6.76 -12.46
CA ALA A 135 9.44 6.97 -12.24
C ALA A 135 10.30 6.34 -13.34
N ALA A 136 10.04 5.08 -13.70
CA ALA A 136 10.79 4.36 -14.74
C ALA A 136 10.64 5.00 -16.14
N LEU A 137 9.51 5.66 -16.40
CA LEU A 137 9.24 6.39 -17.65
C LEU A 137 9.65 7.86 -17.61
N ASN A 138 10.19 8.37 -16.49
CA ASN A 138 10.41 9.80 -16.25
C ASN A 138 9.14 10.62 -16.60
N ALA A 139 8.00 10.17 -16.11
CA ALA A 139 6.73 10.82 -16.35
C ALA A 139 6.69 12.21 -15.72
N LYS A 140 5.97 13.13 -16.36
CA LYS A 140 5.82 14.51 -15.87
C LYS A 140 5.13 14.56 -14.50
N GLU A 141 4.15 13.66 -14.30
CA GLU A 141 3.31 13.60 -13.11
C GLU A 141 2.59 12.24 -13.04
N CYS A 142 2.19 11.84 -11.86
CA CYS A 142 1.40 10.63 -11.59
C CYS A 142 0.06 11.01 -10.96
N TYR A 143 -1.04 10.63 -11.59
CA TYR A 143 -2.39 10.83 -11.06
C TYR A 143 -2.86 9.58 -10.34
N ILE A 144 -3.30 9.73 -9.09
CA ILE A 144 -3.97 8.67 -8.32
C ILE A 144 -5.44 9.03 -8.20
N PHE A 145 -6.29 8.24 -8.83
CA PHE A 145 -7.75 8.40 -8.78
C PHE A 145 -8.34 7.42 -7.77
N SER A 146 -9.11 7.93 -6.81
CA SER A 146 -9.79 7.13 -5.80
C SER A 146 -11.22 7.62 -5.57
N ASP A 147 -11.85 7.17 -4.50
CA ASP A 147 -13.15 7.66 -4.03
C ASP A 147 -13.06 8.98 -3.25
N VAL A 148 -11.86 9.35 -2.81
CA VAL A 148 -11.60 10.64 -2.13
C VAL A 148 -11.02 11.67 -3.10
N ASP A 149 -11.30 12.95 -2.87
CA ASP A 149 -10.91 14.02 -3.80
C ASP A 149 -9.66 14.80 -3.37
N GLY A 150 -8.85 14.23 -2.47
CA GLY A 150 -7.59 14.78 -2.00
C GLY A 150 -7.34 14.52 -0.53
N VAL A 151 -6.27 15.12 0.01
CA VAL A 151 -5.90 15.05 1.42
C VAL A 151 -6.53 16.24 2.15
N TYR A 152 -7.01 16.00 3.37
CA TYR A 152 -7.70 16.99 4.17
C TYR A 152 -6.95 17.31 5.47
N THR A 153 -7.24 18.45 6.07
CA THR A 153 -6.68 18.86 7.37
C THR A 153 -7.13 17.96 8.53
N ALA A 154 -8.19 17.19 8.36
CA ALA A 154 -8.67 16.12 9.25
C ALA A 154 -9.60 15.21 8.44
N ASP A 155 -10.04 14.08 9.02
CA ASP A 155 -11.04 13.20 8.40
C ASP A 155 -12.37 13.93 8.16
N PRO A 156 -12.76 14.22 6.91
CA PRO A 156 -13.98 14.99 6.62
C PRO A 156 -15.27 14.27 7.01
N ASN A 157 -15.22 12.96 7.26
CA ASN A 157 -16.36 12.20 7.76
C ASN A 157 -16.57 12.39 9.28
N LYS A 158 -15.55 12.90 9.99
CA LYS A 158 -15.57 13.12 11.44
C LYS A 158 -15.56 14.59 11.82
N ILE A 159 -14.93 15.42 11.00
CA ILE A 159 -14.73 16.85 11.26
C ILE A 159 -15.38 17.66 10.13
N GLU A 160 -16.53 18.25 10.41
CA GLU A 160 -17.35 18.98 9.43
C GLU A 160 -16.60 20.13 8.71
N ASN A 161 -15.71 20.81 9.43
CA ASN A 161 -14.93 21.94 8.90
C ASN A 161 -13.55 21.53 8.35
N ALA A 162 -13.31 20.23 8.12
CA ALA A 162 -12.07 19.78 7.50
C ALA A 162 -11.91 20.40 6.09
N LYS A 163 -10.75 21.00 5.83
CA LYS A 163 -10.45 21.68 4.56
C LYS A 163 -9.51 20.80 3.73
N LYS A 164 -9.77 20.73 2.43
CA LYS A 164 -8.87 20.05 1.51
C LYS A 164 -7.57 20.86 1.37
N LEU A 165 -6.45 20.15 1.44
CA LEU A 165 -5.11 20.70 1.26
C LEU A 165 -4.81 20.78 -0.24
N PRO A 166 -4.40 21.94 -0.77
CA PRO A 166 -4.04 22.08 -2.17
C PRO A 166 -2.73 21.37 -2.51
N ALA A 167 -1.78 21.39 -1.58
CA ALA A 167 -0.47 20.77 -1.72
C ALA A 167 0.07 20.25 -0.38
N LEU A 168 0.96 19.25 -0.47
CA LEU A 168 1.72 18.65 0.63
C LEU A 168 3.14 18.34 0.15
N SER A 169 4.11 18.33 1.07
CA SER A 169 5.39 17.69 0.81
C SER A 169 5.26 16.17 0.80
N TYR A 170 6.26 15.47 0.25
CA TYR A 170 6.30 14.02 0.31
C TYR A 170 6.41 13.54 1.76
N GLU A 171 7.23 14.20 2.59
CA GLU A 171 7.41 13.89 4.01
C GLU A 171 6.08 14.01 4.77
N GLU A 172 5.36 15.13 4.58
CA GLU A 172 4.04 15.33 5.21
C GLU A 172 3.07 14.21 4.80
N MET A 173 3.08 13.80 3.53
CA MET A 173 2.20 12.73 3.05
C MET A 173 2.59 11.36 3.63
N ILE A 174 3.89 11.06 3.76
CA ILE A 174 4.39 9.84 4.39
C ILE A 174 3.92 9.76 5.84
N GLU A 175 4.10 10.84 6.61
CA GLU A 175 3.66 10.91 8.02
C GLU A 175 2.14 10.76 8.15
N ILE A 176 1.36 11.51 7.36
CA ILE A 176 -0.09 11.43 7.35
C ILE A 176 -0.58 9.99 7.02
N SER A 177 0.10 9.32 6.10
CA SER A 177 -0.21 7.93 5.72
C SER A 177 0.12 6.93 6.81
N SER A 178 1.25 7.10 7.51
CA SER A 178 1.69 6.24 8.60
C SER A 178 0.73 6.29 9.79
N GLU A 179 0.10 7.44 10.01
CA GLU A 179 -0.91 7.63 11.04
C GLU A 179 -2.31 7.14 10.65
N GLY A 180 -2.49 6.61 9.44
CA GLY A 180 -3.68 5.87 9.04
C GLY A 180 -4.64 6.61 8.10
N ALA A 181 -4.25 7.75 7.54
CA ALA A 181 -5.04 8.39 6.48
C ALA A 181 -5.01 7.51 5.21
N LYS A 182 -6.21 7.17 4.70
CA LYS A 182 -6.40 6.22 3.59
C LYS A 182 -6.49 6.90 2.22
N VAL A 183 -5.70 7.95 1.97
CA VAL A 183 -5.75 8.69 0.70
C VAL A 183 -4.71 8.18 -0.28
N LEU A 184 -3.50 7.92 0.21
CA LEU A 184 -2.36 7.43 -0.56
C LEU A 184 -1.51 6.54 0.35
N HIS A 185 -0.98 5.44 -0.18
CA HIS A 185 -0.08 4.59 0.59
C HIS A 185 1.30 5.24 0.74
N GLY A 186 1.90 5.22 1.95
CA GLY A 186 3.18 5.88 2.24
C GLY A 186 4.31 5.49 1.27
N ARG A 187 4.42 4.19 0.93
CA ARG A 187 5.37 3.69 -0.07
C ARG A 187 5.27 4.41 -1.43
N CYS A 188 4.08 4.85 -1.82
CA CYS A 188 3.88 5.62 -3.05
C CYS A 188 4.53 7.00 -2.93
N ALA A 189 4.35 7.69 -1.80
CA ALA A 189 4.97 8.98 -1.54
C ALA A 189 6.51 8.88 -1.44
N GLU A 190 7.05 7.82 -0.81
CA GLU A 190 8.50 7.55 -0.74
C GLU A 190 9.13 7.38 -2.14
N ILE A 191 8.49 6.62 -3.02
CA ILE A 191 8.96 6.45 -4.40
C ILE A 191 8.87 7.79 -5.16
N GLY A 192 7.75 8.51 -5.01
CA GLY A 192 7.58 9.85 -5.60
C GLY A 192 8.69 10.81 -5.19
N GLN A 193 9.03 10.85 -3.89
CA GLN A 193 10.12 11.64 -3.34
C GLN A 193 11.48 11.25 -3.94
N LYS A 194 11.81 9.96 -3.92
CA LYS A 194 13.09 9.43 -4.43
C LYS A 194 13.34 9.81 -5.89
N PHE A 195 12.30 9.76 -6.72
CA PHE A 195 12.40 10.01 -8.15
C PHE A 195 11.88 11.38 -8.57
N LYS A 196 11.46 12.21 -7.63
CA LYS A 196 10.91 13.57 -7.85
C LYS A 196 9.73 13.60 -8.82
N ILE A 197 8.84 12.62 -8.72
CA ILE A 197 7.63 12.54 -9.54
C ILE A 197 6.46 13.16 -8.76
N PRO A 198 5.90 14.31 -9.18
CA PRO A 198 4.71 14.88 -8.55
C PRO A 198 3.55 13.91 -8.60
N ILE A 199 2.88 13.72 -7.45
CA ILE A 199 1.70 12.87 -7.33
C ILE A 199 0.48 13.77 -7.15
N ILE A 200 -0.58 13.53 -7.92
CA ILE A 200 -1.81 14.29 -7.83
C ILE A 200 -2.93 13.32 -7.45
N THR A 201 -3.45 13.45 -6.22
CA THR A 201 -4.60 12.65 -5.77
C THR A 201 -5.89 13.33 -6.18
N LYS A 202 -6.82 12.60 -6.79
CA LYS A 202 -8.11 13.13 -7.29
C LYS A 202 -9.23 12.12 -7.11
N SER A 203 -10.45 12.62 -7.03
CA SER A 203 -11.63 11.75 -7.09
C SER A 203 -11.90 11.27 -8.53
N THR A 204 -12.31 10.01 -8.64
CA THR A 204 -12.84 9.42 -9.88
C THR A 204 -14.23 10.00 -10.22
N PHE A 205 -14.98 10.48 -9.21
CA PHE A 205 -16.40 10.83 -9.33
C PHE A 205 -16.69 12.32 -9.56
N ASN A 206 -15.65 13.17 -9.50
CA ASN A 206 -15.83 14.60 -9.74
C ASN A 206 -14.61 15.22 -10.43
N ASN A 207 -14.78 16.45 -10.95
CA ASN A 207 -13.71 17.19 -11.64
C ASN A 207 -13.01 18.22 -10.75
N LYS A 208 -13.16 18.15 -9.42
CA LYS A 208 -12.51 19.09 -8.51
C LYS A 208 -10.99 18.96 -8.57
N ALA A 209 -10.28 20.02 -8.25
CA ALA A 209 -8.85 19.99 -8.05
C ALA A 209 -8.54 19.03 -6.87
N GLY A 210 -7.52 18.20 -7.06
CA GLY A 210 -7.04 17.30 -6.03
C GLY A 210 -6.00 17.94 -5.11
N THR A 211 -5.22 17.11 -4.44
CA THR A 211 -4.03 17.51 -3.68
C THR A 211 -2.79 17.14 -4.46
N ILE A 212 -1.84 18.08 -4.57
CA ILE A 212 -0.53 17.85 -5.21
C ILE A 212 0.48 17.49 -4.12
N ILE A 213 1.20 16.39 -4.30
CA ILE A 213 2.28 15.94 -3.41
C ILE A 213 3.59 16.10 -4.18
N THR A 214 4.51 16.91 -3.65
CA THR A 214 5.76 17.29 -4.30
C THR A 214 6.80 17.72 -3.25
N ASP A 215 7.95 18.29 -3.65
CA ASP A 215 9.02 18.77 -2.74
C ASP A 215 8.75 20.16 -2.14
N ILE A 216 7.55 20.70 -2.26
CA ILE A 216 7.21 22.01 -1.67
C ILE A 216 7.17 21.88 -0.14
N ILE A 217 8.01 22.66 0.53
CA ILE A 217 8.05 22.77 1.98
C ILE A 217 7.48 24.15 2.37
N GLU A 218 6.44 24.13 3.19
CA GLU A 218 5.96 25.34 3.89
C GLU A 218 6.35 25.22 5.36
N GLU A 219 7.36 25.98 5.77
CA GLU A 219 7.87 25.94 7.13
C GLU A 219 6.83 26.46 8.14
N ASN A 220 6.87 25.89 9.37
CA ASN A 220 6.06 26.33 10.52
C ASN A 220 4.54 26.27 10.33
N THR A 221 4.04 25.37 9.47
CA THR A 221 2.60 25.16 9.28
C THR A 221 2.15 23.79 9.77
N ILE A 222 0.99 23.74 10.46
CA ILE A 222 0.32 22.47 10.77
C ILE A 222 -0.60 22.13 9.59
N LYS A 223 -0.38 21.01 8.94
CA LYS A 223 -1.16 20.58 7.76
C LYS A 223 -2.37 19.76 8.13
N SER A 224 -2.22 18.78 9.03
CA SER A 224 -3.28 17.84 9.31
C SER A 224 -3.26 17.37 10.76
N VAL A 225 -4.44 16.96 11.25
CA VAL A 225 -4.63 16.27 12.53
C VAL A 225 -5.21 14.89 12.22
N VAL A 226 -4.52 13.84 12.61
CA VAL A 226 -4.94 12.44 12.39
C VAL A 226 -5.21 11.79 13.74
N LYS A 227 -6.38 11.13 13.88
CA LYS A 227 -6.70 10.29 15.02
C LYS A 227 -6.49 8.84 14.66
N LYS A 228 -5.67 8.14 15.44
CA LYS A 228 -5.42 6.70 15.33
C LYS A 228 -5.92 5.99 16.57
N GLU A 229 -6.66 4.92 16.39
CA GLU A 229 -7.05 4.01 17.47
C GLU A 229 -6.13 2.80 17.45
N ILE A 230 -5.44 2.57 18.55
CA ILE A 230 -4.47 1.50 18.70
C ILE A 230 -4.75 0.72 19.98
N SER A 231 -4.36 -0.55 20.01
CA SER A 231 -4.28 -1.32 21.24
C SER A 231 -2.83 -1.41 21.68
N ARG A 232 -2.54 -1.08 22.94
CA ARG A 232 -1.19 -1.17 23.50
C ARG A 232 -1.12 -2.23 24.58
N ILE A 233 -0.14 -3.13 24.45
CA ILE A 233 0.29 -4.01 25.55
C ILE A 233 1.57 -3.43 26.13
N SER A 234 1.61 -3.31 27.46
CA SER A 234 2.81 -2.92 28.18
C SER A 234 3.21 -4.01 29.18
N ILE A 235 4.45 -4.49 29.06
CA ILE A 235 5.06 -5.46 29.95
C ILE A 235 6.03 -4.69 30.82
N VAL A 236 5.82 -4.71 32.13
CA VAL A 236 6.57 -3.91 33.09
C VAL A 236 7.36 -4.82 34.04
N GLY A 237 8.64 -4.54 34.20
CA GLY A 237 9.52 -5.24 35.12
C GLY A 237 10.93 -4.69 35.07
N ASN A 238 11.60 -4.57 36.22
CA ASN A 238 12.99 -4.10 36.27
C ASN A 238 13.92 -5.01 35.46
N GLY A 239 14.67 -4.44 34.55
CA GLY A 239 15.62 -5.16 33.70
C GLY A 239 14.96 -6.02 32.61
N ILE A 240 13.67 -5.80 32.32
CA ILE A 240 12.93 -6.57 31.28
C ILE A 240 13.60 -6.45 29.90
N SER A 241 14.22 -5.32 29.60
CA SER A 241 14.95 -5.10 28.34
C SER A 241 16.17 -6.02 28.16
N ARG A 242 16.68 -6.60 29.23
CA ARG A 242 17.83 -7.52 29.23
C ARG A 242 17.39 -9.00 29.30
N ASN A 243 16.10 -9.28 29.49
CA ASN A 243 15.57 -10.62 29.56
C ASN A 243 15.07 -11.09 28.18
N PHE A 244 16.02 -11.43 27.31
CA PHE A 244 15.76 -11.86 25.94
C PHE A 244 14.93 -13.15 25.87
N GLU A 245 15.06 -14.05 26.85
CA GLU A 245 14.28 -15.29 26.91
C GLU A 245 12.78 -14.98 27.05
N LYS A 246 12.42 -14.15 28.02
CA LYS A 246 11.02 -13.74 28.24
C LYS A 246 10.48 -12.90 27.08
N LEU A 247 11.29 -12.04 26.53
CA LEU A 247 10.92 -11.28 25.33
C LEU A 247 10.60 -12.22 24.16
N HIS A 248 11.44 -13.24 23.94
CA HIS A 248 11.22 -14.24 22.91
C HIS A 248 9.92 -15.01 23.11
N GLU A 249 9.62 -15.45 24.35
CA GLU A 249 8.35 -16.11 24.68
C GLU A 249 7.14 -15.23 24.35
N VAL A 250 7.17 -13.94 24.71
CA VAL A 250 6.10 -12.97 24.41
C VAL A 250 5.93 -12.80 22.91
N LEU A 251 7.02 -12.60 22.18
CA LEU A 251 6.96 -12.42 20.72
C LEU A 251 6.44 -13.67 20.01
N ASN A 252 6.75 -14.87 20.50
CA ASN A 252 6.21 -16.12 19.97
C ASN A 252 4.69 -16.25 20.17
N ILE A 253 4.16 -15.74 21.30
CA ILE A 253 2.71 -15.67 21.49
C ILE A 253 2.09 -14.69 20.49
N ILE A 254 2.62 -13.47 20.41
CA ILE A 254 2.12 -12.42 19.51
C ILE A 254 2.10 -12.91 18.06
N GLN A 255 3.16 -13.59 17.61
CA GLN A 255 3.27 -14.13 16.26
C GLN A 255 2.11 -15.08 15.89
N LYS A 256 1.63 -15.90 16.86
CA LYS A 256 0.52 -16.83 16.62
C LYS A 256 -0.80 -16.13 16.32
N TYR A 257 -0.99 -14.91 16.85
CA TYR A 257 -2.20 -14.11 16.64
C TYR A 257 -2.16 -13.30 15.33
N LYS A 258 -1.03 -13.28 14.61
CA LYS A 258 -0.86 -12.58 13.33
C LYS A 258 -1.29 -11.10 13.36
N LEU A 259 -1.14 -10.44 14.51
CA LEU A 259 -1.47 -9.03 14.67
C LEU A 259 -0.43 -8.15 13.98
N GLU A 260 -0.89 -7.05 13.38
CA GLU A 260 -0.02 -6.04 12.79
C GLU A 260 0.56 -5.15 13.89
N ILE A 261 1.88 -5.27 14.14
CA ILE A 261 2.60 -4.42 15.08
C ILE A 261 2.87 -3.07 14.39
N LEU A 262 2.48 -1.99 15.05
CA LEU A 262 2.69 -0.62 14.59
C LEU A 262 3.97 -0.03 15.17
N GLU A 263 4.20 -0.26 16.46
CA GLU A 263 5.33 0.31 17.19
C GLU A 263 5.81 -0.67 18.25
N PHE A 264 7.11 -0.71 18.45
CA PHE A 264 7.77 -1.53 19.46
C PHE A 264 8.78 -0.70 20.22
N ASN A 265 8.48 -0.38 21.47
CA ASN A 265 9.31 0.46 22.33
C ASN A 265 9.87 -0.34 23.49
N VAL A 266 11.17 -0.22 23.74
CA VAL A 266 11.88 -0.85 24.84
C VAL A 266 12.55 0.18 25.71
N SER A 267 12.26 0.16 27.00
CA SER A 267 12.98 0.89 28.03
C SER A 267 13.54 -0.07 29.09
N GLU A 268 14.34 0.39 30.03
CA GLU A 268 14.94 -0.47 31.05
C GLU A 268 13.92 -1.30 31.86
N SER A 269 12.75 -0.72 32.13
CA SER A 269 11.70 -1.31 32.97
C SER A 269 10.38 -1.59 32.24
N LYS A 270 10.30 -1.34 30.92
CA LYS A 270 9.05 -1.50 30.18
C LYS A 270 9.29 -1.87 28.73
N ILE A 271 8.50 -2.81 28.21
CA ILE A 271 8.34 -3.07 26.79
C ILE A 271 6.89 -2.72 26.43
N SER A 272 6.70 -1.85 25.43
CA SER A 272 5.38 -1.48 24.91
C SER A 272 5.28 -1.88 23.45
N ILE A 273 4.16 -2.50 23.09
CA ILE A 273 3.88 -2.97 21.73
C ILE A 273 2.51 -2.44 21.34
N ASP A 274 2.47 -1.67 20.27
CA ASP A 274 1.25 -1.11 19.69
C ASP A 274 0.77 -1.96 18.53
N PHE A 275 -0.51 -2.27 18.54
CA PHE A 275 -1.17 -3.08 17.52
C PHE A 275 -2.25 -2.24 16.81
N LYS A 276 -2.41 -2.49 15.53
CA LYS A 276 -3.48 -1.88 14.73
C LYS A 276 -4.85 -2.43 15.06
N ASN A 277 -4.90 -3.69 15.48
CA ASN A 277 -6.13 -4.42 15.78
C ASN A 277 -6.36 -4.46 17.28
N VAL A 278 -7.61 -4.68 17.68
CA VAL A 278 -7.93 -4.93 19.09
C VAL A 278 -7.25 -6.22 19.52
N VAL A 279 -6.58 -6.15 20.66
CA VAL A 279 -5.98 -7.32 21.33
C VAL A 279 -7.07 -7.98 22.15
N ASP A 280 -7.24 -9.29 21.99
CA ASP A 280 -8.20 -10.06 22.77
C ASP A 280 -7.64 -10.45 24.16
N ASP A 281 -8.55 -10.74 25.07
CA ASP A 281 -8.19 -11.12 26.45
C ASP A 281 -7.47 -12.48 26.50
N GLU A 282 -7.72 -13.39 25.56
CA GLU A 282 -7.05 -14.69 25.49
C GLU A 282 -5.54 -14.54 25.25
N MET A 283 -5.15 -13.62 24.40
CA MET A 283 -3.73 -13.32 24.18
C MET A 283 -3.09 -12.73 25.44
N LEU A 284 -3.78 -11.81 26.12
CA LEU A 284 -3.32 -11.24 27.39
C LEU A 284 -3.14 -12.29 28.46
N GLU A 285 -4.07 -13.25 28.58
CA GLU A 285 -3.97 -14.38 29.52
C GLU A 285 -2.74 -15.26 29.21
N LYS A 286 -2.46 -15.54 27.94
CA LYS A 286 -1.28 -16.31 27.53
C LYS A 286 0.02 -15.59 27.87
N ILE A 287 0.10 -14.29 27.63
CA ILE A 287 1.25 -13.47 28.02
C ILE A 287 1.37 -13.43 29.56
N HIS A 288 0.27 -13.30 30.26
CA HIS A 288 0.26 -13.28 31.73
C HIS A 288 0.76 -14.59 32.35
N LYS A 289 0.52 -15.75 31.74
CA LYS A 289 1.04 -17.05 32.22
C LYS A 289 2.57 -17.06 32.24
N ILE A 290 3.25 -16.41 31.28
CA ILE A 290 4.73 -16.30 31.27
C ILE A 290 5.24 -15.60 32.54
N ILE A 291 4.46 -14.69 33.13
CA ILE A 291 4.84 -13.94 34.33
C ILE A 291 4.71 -14.82 35.57
N LYS A 292 3.69 -15.70 35.63
CA LYS A 292 3.39 -16.54 36.81
C LYS A 292 4.32 -17.72 36.99
N ASP A 293 5.01 -18.20 35.96
CA ASP A 293 5.84 -19.40 36.03
C ASP A 293 7.16 -19.22 36.83
N ARG A 294 7.27 -18.17 37.64
CA ARG A 294 8.29 -18.02 38.67
C ARG A 294 7.64 -17.68 40.00
N GLU A 295 7.21 -18.71 40.74
CA GLU A 295 7.26 -18.58 42.20
C GLU A 295 8.73 -18.46 42.61
N PRO A 296 9.07 -17.50 43.50
CA PRO A 296 10.44 -17.42 44.00
C PRO A 296 10.76 -18.70 44.72
N ASN A 297 11.77 -19.45 44.28
CA ASN A 297 12.34 -20.50 45.08
C ASN A 297 12.67 -19.90 46.46
N LYS A 298 12.00 -20.46 47.48
CA LYS A 298 12.26 -20.19 48.88
C LYS A 298 13.71 -20.54 49.23
#